data_81fc73c6362becc688806bf9b66ee418
#
_entry.id   81fc73c6362becc688806bf9b66ee418
#
_cell.length_a   1.000
_cell.length_b   1.000
_cell.length_c   1.000
_cell.angle_alpha   90.00
_cell.angle_beta   90.00
_cell.angle_gamma   90.00
#
_symmetry.space_group_name_H-M   'P 1'
#
loop_
_entity.id
_entity.type
_entity.pdbx_description
1 polymer ?
#
loop_
_entity_poly.entity_id
_entity_poly.type
_entity_poly.pdbx_seq_one_letter_code
_entity_poly.pdbx_strand_id
1 'polypeptide(L)'
;MSQSRRNFIKQSALASTAFGAFTISGTKSSGKVIGANERINVAVCGIKGRGSAHMGSLGRVKNVQISHLVDPDSRLFEGRKKFINSRYKNNPDCIQDVRKALENKDIHAISVATPNHWHSLLSIWACQAGKDVYVEKPLSHNIYEGRKLVEAAEKYGRIVQHGTQSRSSQSWANKAKEIAEGKHGKLEVSLGTCHKRRGSIGTKETKTPPKELNFDVWTGPAQKEDYHENLVHYNWHWFWKYGNGDIGNQGVHQIDVARWMIPGAMWPKSVICVGGRFGYEDQGQTANTQLAIFDYGESQLVFDVRGLSGKSNMGVSNHQYFDKNAKVGKKKVLKLKGVKSPVADRGDGDNFANFIKSVRSRKTTDMNAHVLEGHVSSGLCHLANVSYQLGEKQSFSKKNKIFGDNKKAYEYFERMQDHLKENSLKLEEIDYVVGRELKFDSKNESIIGDDEANAMLTRDYRKPFVVPEKV
;
A
#
# COMPACT_ATOMS: atom_id res chain seq x y z
N MET A 1 28.56 20.53 -22.21
CA MET A 1 28.48 21.88 -21.58
C MET A 1 27.48 21.76 -20.43
N SER A 2 27.97 21.65 -19.20
CA SER A 2 27.14 21.46 -18.01
C SER A 2 26.50 22.78 -17.61
N GLN A 3 25.19 22.89 -17.74
CA GLN A 3 24.47 23.98 -17.06
C GLN A 3 24.41 23.67 -15.58
N SER A 4 24.99 24.55 -14.79
CA SER A 4 25.20 24.37 -13.36
C SER A 4 23.84 24.34 -12.63
N ARG A 5 23.72 23.45 -11.63
CA ARG A 5 22.63 23.34 -10.64
C ARG A 5 22.12 24.71 -10.13
N ARG A 6 22.96 25.71 -10.13
CA ARG A 6 22.68 27.10 -9.68
C ARG A 6 21.71 27.85 -10.61
N ASN A 7 21.74 27.55 -11.93
CA ASN A 7 20.85 28.19 -12.92
C ASN A 7 19.47 27.55 -12.90
N PHE A 8 19.37 26.26 -12.64
CA PHE A 8 18.08 25.56 -12.46
C PHE A 8 17.33 26.10 -11.24
N ILE A 9 18.00 26.29 -10.12
CA ILE A 9 17.40 26.84 -8.88
C ILE A 9 16.96 28.32 -9.08
N LYS A 10 17.71 29.14 -9.83
CA LYS A 10 17.32 30.52 -10.10
C LYS A 10 16.13 30.66 -11.05
N GLN A 11 15.99 29.77 -12.03
CA GLN A 11 14.82 29.77 -12.91
C GLN A 11 13.54 29.23 -12.24
N SER A 12 13.68 28.33 -11.26
CA SER A 12 12.54 27.85 -10.46
C SER A 12 12.02 28.91 -9.48
N ALA A 13 12.87 29.85 -9.04
CA ALA A 13 12.49 30.90 -8.09
C ALA A 13 11.74 32.08 -8.74
N LEU A 14 11.85 32.26 -10.06
CA LEU A 14 11.21 33.37 -10.79
C LEU A 14 9.85 33.00 -11.43
N ALA A 15 9.46 31.73 -11.39
CA ALA A 15 8.16 31.25 -11.88
C ALA A 15 7.07 31.15 -10.79
N SER A 16 7.31 31.63 -9.58
CA SER A 16 6.44 31.46 -8.42
C SER A 16 5.43 32.59 -8.17
N THR A 17 5.21 33.47 -9.12
CA THR A 17 4.20 34.51 -8.99
C THR A 17 3.16 34.40 -10.10
N ALA A 18 2.20 33.52 -9.98
CA ALA A 18 0.83 33.58 -10.53
C ALA A 18 0.14 32.22 -10.75
N PHE A 19 0.41 31.19 -9.96
CA PHE A 19 -0.51 30.04 -9.88
C PHE A 19 -0.67 29.69 -8.41
N GLY A 20 -1.89 29.89 -7.88
CA GLY A 20 -2.22 29.61 -6.51
C GLY A 20 -1.85 28.17 -6.14
N ALA A 21 -0.71 27.99 -5.50
CA ALA A 21 -0.46 26.80 -4.73
C ALA A 21 -1.61 26.69 -3.73
N PHE A 22 -2.40 25.61 -3.80
CA PHE A 22 -3.37 25.30 -2.76
C PHE A 22 -2.59 25.02 -1.49
N THR A 23 -2.29 26.06 -0.75
CA THR A 23 -1.78 25.95 0.61
C THR A 23 -3.02 25.91 1.50
N ILE A 24 -3.28 24.75 2.09
CA ILE A 24 -4.12 24.71 3.29
C ILE A 24 -3.31 25.50 4.32
N SER A 25 -3.63 26.80 4.47
CA SER A 25 -3.05 27.62 5.53
C SER A 25 -3.40 26.91 6.83
N GLY A 26 -2.38 26.40 7.53
CA GLY A 26 -2.54 25.56 8.70
C GLY A 26 -3.50 26.20 9.68
N THR A 27 -4.73 25.71 9.72
CA THR A 27 -5.58 25.96 10.87
C THR A 27 -4.83 25.33 12.04
N LYS A 28 -4.39 26.14 13.00
CA LYS A 28 -3.92 25.63 14.30
C LYS A 28 -4.85 24.49 14.66
N SER A 29 -4.30 23.28 14.80
CA SER A 29 -5.01 22.14 15.31
C SER A 29 -5.90 22.64 16.43
N SER A 30 -7.22 22.53 16.28
CA SER A 30 -8.08 22.71 17.43
C SER A 30 -7.65 21.62 18.39
N GLY A 31 -6.91 21.97 19.44
CA GLY A 31 -6.49 21.03 20.49
C GLY A 31 -7.67 20.45 21.26
N LYS A 32 -8.86 20.53 20.69
CA LYS A 32 -10.12 20.03 21.23
C LYS A 32 -10.05 18.50 21.22
N VAL A 33 -9.83 17.94 22.39
CA VAL A 33 -10.01 16.51 22.63
C VAL A 33 -11.50 16.21 22.46
N ILE A 34 -11.83 15.38 21.48
CA ILE A 34 -13.21 14.92 21.27
C ILE A 34 -13.59 14.06 22.48
N GLY A 35 -14.57 14.50 23.28
CA GLY A 35 -15.03 13.76 24.44
C GLY A 35 -15.53 12.36 24.07
N ALA A 36 -15.46 11.41 25.00
CA ALA A 36 -15.86 10.01 24.75
C ALA A 36 -17.31 9.87 24.23
N ASN A 37 -18.18 10.83 24.58
CA ASN A 37 -19.59 10.88 24.17
C ASN A 37 -19.84 11.80 22.96
N GLU A 38 -18.86 12.58 22.53
CA GLU A 38 -19.03 13.45 21.37
C GLU A 38 -18.98 12.61 20.07
N ARG A 39 -19.80 13.02 19.11
CA ARG A 39 -19.88 12.35 17.82
C ARG A 39 -18.68 12.72 16.95
N ILE A 40 -18.04 11.70 16.37
CA ILE A 40 -16.99 11.88 15.38
C ILE A 40 -17.59 11.85 13.97
N ASN A 41 -17.47 12.96 13.25
CA ASN A 41 -17.87 13.07 11.87
C ASN A 41 -16.72 12.63 10.96
N VAL A 42 -16.99 11.66 10.07
CA VAL A 42 -16.01 11.09 9.16
C VAL A 42 -16.42 11.34 7.70
N ALA A 43 -15.48 11.80 6.88
CA ALA A 43 -15.63 11.78 5.44
C ALA A 43 -15.00 10.51 4.86
N VAL A 44 -15.73 9.80 3.99
CA VAL A 44 -15.22 8.63 3.29
C VAL A 44 -14.85 9.03 1.87
N CYS A 45 -13.56 8.90 1.53
CA CYS A 45 -12.98 9.27 0.24
C CYS A 45 -12.68 8.01 -0.58
N GLY A 46 -13.24 7.95 -1.81
CA GLY A 46 -13.25 6.73 -2.62
C GLY A 46 -14.36 5.78 -2.16
N ILE A 47 -15.55 5.88 -2.74
CA ILE A 47 -16.77 5.24 -2.20
C ILE A 47 -17.26 4.02 -2.99
N LYS A 48 -16.49 3.54 -3.99
CA LYS A 48 -16.94 2.38 -4.77
C LYS A 48 -16.66 1.05 -4.05
N GLY A 49 -15.55 0.41 -4.36
CA GLY A 49 -15.23 -0.95 -3.91
C GLY A 49 -14.95 -1.02 -2.40
N ARG A 50 -13.72 -0.79 -2.03
CA ARG A 50 -13.26 -0.84 -0.63
C ARG A 50 -13.95 0.21 0.25
N GLY A 51 -14.27 1.38 -0.29
CA GLY A 51 -15.02 2.41 0.43
C GLY A 51 -16.39 1.95 0.92
N SER A 52 -17.04 1.00 0.24
CA SER A 52 -18.27 0.39 0.76
C SER A 52 -18.06 -0.35 2.08
N ALA A 53 -16.92 -1.05 2.22
CA ALA A 53 -16.56 -1.71 3.47
C ALA A 53 -16.26 -0.67 4.58
N HIS A 54 -15.58 0.45 4.24
CA HIS A 54 -15.34 1.55 5.17
C HIS A 54 -16.66 2.13 5.71
N MET A 55 -17.59 2.44 4.81
CA MET A 55 -18.92 2.92 5.19
C MET A 55 -19.63 1.91 6.10
N GLY A 56 -19.58 0.62 5.76
CA GLY A 56 -20.19 -0.43 6.56
C GLY A 56 -19.56 -0.61 7.93
N SER A 57 -18.25 -0.46 8.08
CA SER A 57 -17.55 -0.63 9.35
C SER A 57 -17.65 0.62 10.22
N LEU A 58 -17.37 1.81 9.68
CA LEU A 58 -17.45 3.06 10.43
C LEU A 58 -18.87 3.35 10.93
N GLY A 59 -19.90 3.06 10.12
CA GLY A 59 -21.28 3.29 10.50
C GLY A 59 -21.78 2.42 11.67
N ARG A 60 -21.08 1.33 12.00
CA ARG A 60 -21.37 0.49 13.18
C ARG A 60 -20.65 0.95 14.45
N VAL A 61 -19.64 1.81 14.33
CA VAL A 61 -18.90 2.28 15.50
C VAL A 61 -19.74 3.31 16.26
N LYS A 62 -19.89 3.11 17.56
CA LYS A 62 -20.69 3.99 18.43
C LYS A 62 -20.17 5.43 18.37
N ASN A 63 -21.11 6.38 18.27
CA ASN A 63 -20.84 7.83 18.19
C ASN A 63 -19.93 8.22 17.01
N VAL A 64 -20.04 7.51 15.89
CA VAL A 64 -19.45 7.87 14.59
C VAL A 64 -20.56 8.17 13.60
N GLN A 65 -20.40 9.23 12.82
CA GLN A 65 -21.30 9.60 11.72
C GLN A 65 -20.49 9.74 10.44
N ILE A 66 -20.94 9.08 9.37
CA ILE A 66 -20.43 9.33 8.03
C ILE A 66 -21.10 10.60 7.51
N SER A 67 -20.45 11.74 7.68
CA SER A 67 -21.01 13.05 7.34
C SER A 67 -20.86 13.40 5.86
N HIS A 68 -19.83 12.88 5.20
CA HIS A 68 -19.54 13.20 3.81
C HIS A 68 -19.08 11.96 3.03
N LEU A 69 -19.47 11.93 1.75
CA LEU A 69 -19.01 10.99 0.74
C LEU A 69 -18.24 11.76 -0.32
N VAL A 70 -16.99 11.35 -0.56
CA VAL A 70 -16.09 12.05 -1.49
C VAL A 70 -15.65 11.10 -2.57
N ASP A 71 -15.98 11.39 -3.83
CA ASP A 71 -15.56 10.61 -4.99
C ASP A 71 -15.62 11.48 -6.25
N PRO A 72 -14.62 11.46 -7.13
CA PRO A 72 -14.68 12.20 -8.39
C PRO A 72 -15.80 11.74 -9.35
N ASP A 73 -16.40 10.57 -9.12
CA ASP A 73 -17.50 10.03 -9.93
C ASP A 73 -18.85 10.20 -9.22
N SER A 74 -19.61 11.21 -9.63
CA SER A 74 -20.91 11.53 -9.02
C SER A 74 -22.00 10.47 -9.22
N ARG A 75 -21.82 9.54 -10.18
CA ARG A 75 -22.76 8.41 -10.41
C ARG A 75 -22.86 7.47 -9.20
N LEU A 76 -21.87 7.51 -8.31
CA LEU A 76 -21.83 6.66 -7.12
C LEU A 76 -22.65 7.23 -5.96
N PHE A 77 -22.93 8.51 -5.93
CA PHE A 77 -23.46 9.21 -4.76
C PHE A 77 -24.84 8.73 -4.33
N GLU A 78 -25.78 8.65 -5.25
CA GLU A 78 -27.18 8.32 -4.92
C GLU A 78 -27.28 6.94 -4.26
N GLY A 79 -26.65 5.91 -4.86
CA GLY A 79 -26.66 4.56 -4.30
C GLY A 79 -25.98 4.47 -2.93
N ARG A 80 -24.91 5.27 -2.70
CA ARG A 80 -24.19 5.29 -1.41
C ARG A 80 -24.92 6.05 -0.32
N LYS A 81 -25.57 7.16 -0.65
CA LYS A 81 -26.48 7.87 0.27
C LYS A 81 -27.61 6.97 0.73
N LYS A 82 -28.27 6.28 -0.21
CA LYS A 82 -29.35 5.33 0.09
C LYS A 82 -28.87 4.20 1.01
N PHE A 83 -27.68 3.66 0.77
CA PHE A 83 -27.07 2.64 1.64
C PHE A 83 -26.85 3.17 3.08
N ILE A 84 -26.26 4.34 3.24
CA ILE A 84 -26.01 4.96 4.56
C ILE A 84 -27.33 5.28 5.26
N ASN A 85 -28.26 5.91 4.56
CA ASN A 85 -29.55 6.31 5.13
C ASN A 85 -30.35 5.10 5.62
N SER A 86 -30.45 4.04 4.81
CA SER A 86 -31.24 2.86 5.18
C SER A 86 -30.70 2.16 6.43
N ARG A 87 -29.37 2.12 6.60
CA ARG A 87 -28.71 1.36 7.69
C ARG A 87 -28.46 2.18 8.95
N TYR A 88 -28.09 3.45 8.79
CA TYR A 88 -27.58 4.28 9.89
C TYR A 88 -28.42 5.54 10.13
N LYS A 89 -29.54 5.69 9.39
CA LYS A 89 -30.45 6.85 9.51
C LYS A 89 -29.72 8.19 9.36
N ASN A 90 -28.72 8.23 8.49
CA ASN A 90 -27.86 9.37 8.24
C ASN A 90 -27.91 9.75 6.75
N ASN A 91 -27.78 11.03 6.43
CA ASN A 91 -27.81 11.53 5.06
C ASN A 91 -26.54 12.35 4.79
N PRO A 92 -25.45 11.72 4.31
CA PRO A 92 -24.18 12.39 4.10
C PRO A 92 -24.25 13.37 2.92
N ASP A 93 -23.47 14.45 3.00
CA ASP A 93 -23.20 15.33 1.87
C ASP A 93 -22.26 14.66 0.86
N CYS A 94 -22.37 15.02 -0.43
CA CYS A 94 -21.59 14.44 -1.51
C CYS A 94 -20.71 15.49 -2.16
N ILE A 95 -19.42 15.20 -2.30
CA ILE A 95 -18.39 16.12 -2.81
C ILE A 95 -17.50 15.40 -3.81
N GLN A 96 -17.32 15.97 -5.02
CA GLN A 96 -16.41 15.38 -6.01
C GLN A 96 -14.93 15.70 -5.75
N ASP A 97 -14.63 16.84 -5.14
CA ASP A 97 -13.27 17.28 -4.89
C ASP A 97 -12.97 17.28 -3.37
N VAL A 98 -12.02 16.43 -2.97
CA VAL A 98 -11.65 16.27 -1.56
C VAL A 98 -11.17 17.56 -0.90
N ARG A 99 -10.59 18.50 -1.65
CA ARG A 99 -10.14 19.79 -1.11
C ARG A 99 -11.26 20.55 -0.43
N LYS A 100 -12.47 20.50 -0.99
CA LYS A 100 -13.67 21.09 -0.37
C LYS A 100 -14.07 20.41 0.94
N ALA A 101 -13.90 19.08 1.03
CA ALA A 101 -14.15 18.36 2.27
C ALA A 101 -13.12 18.71 3.35
N LEU A 102 -11.88 18.96 2.98
CA LEU A 102 -10.82 19.32 3.93
C LEU A 102 -11.02 20.70 4.56
N GLU A 103 -11.64 21.64 3.85
CA GLU A 103 -12.01 22.97 4.36
C GLU A 103 -13.11 22.92 5.43
N ASN A 104 -13.94 21.86 5.44
CA ASN A 104 -15.05 21.75 6.38
C ASN A 104 -14.54 21.41 7.80
N LYS A 105 -14.79 22.32 8.76
CA LYS A 105 -14.33 22.21 10.15
C LYS A 105 -15.09 21.15 10.95
N ASP A 106 -16.29 20.76 10.53
CA ASP A 106 -17.11 19.75 11.20
C ASP A 106 -16.65 18.31 10.88
N ILE A 107 -15.78 18.11 9.90
CA ILE A 107 -15.15 16.83 9.62
C ILE A 107 -13.96 16.65 10.56
N HIS A 108 -14.00 15.62 11.39
CA HIS A 108 -12.95 15.30 12.36
C HIS A 108 -11.92 14.34 11.82
N ALA A 109 -12.34 13.39 10.98
CA ALA A 109 -11.48 12.38 10.41
C ALA A 109 -11.83 12.07 8.95
N ILE A 110 -10.86 11.56 8.23
CA ILE A 110 -10.98 11.12 6.83
C ILE A 110 -10.66 9.63 6.75
N SER A 111 -11.49 8.91 6.01
CA SER A 111 -11.25 7.51 5.68
C SER A 111 -10.94 7.38 4.18
N VAL A 112 -9.71 7.00 3.84
CA VAL A 112 -9.16 7.01 2.48
C VAL A 112 -9.21 5.61 1.89
N ALA A 113 -9.99 5.41 0.84
CA ALA A 113 -10.11 4.19 0.05
C ALA A 113 -10.08 4.48 -1.46
N THR A 114 -9.34 5.51 -1.83
CA THR A 114 -9.06 5.95 -3.21
C THR A 114 -8.10 4.98 -3.92
N PRO A 115 -7.78 5.18 -5.20
CA PRO A 115 -6.63 4.53 -5.82
C PRO A 115 -5.30 4.90 -5.14
N ASN A 116 -4.29 4.00 -5.25
CA ASN A 116 -3.03 4.09 -4.50
C ASN A 116 -2.31 5.44 -4.63
N HIS A 117 -2.30 6.01 -5.84
CA HIS A 117 -1.62 7.27 -6.13
C HIS A 117 -2.17 8.49 -5.35
N TRP A 118 -3.35 8.36 -4.77
CA TRP A 118 -3.97 9.39 -3.94
C TRP A 118 -3.74 9.23 -2.43
N HIS A 119 -3.39 8.03 -1.97
CA HIS A 119 -3.38 7.69 -0.54
C HIS A 119 -2.56 8.67 0.30
N SER A 120 -1.29 8.89 -0.06
CA SER A 120 -0.40 9.74 0.72
C SER A 120 -0.75 11.22 0.59
N LEU A 121 -0.93 11.75 -0.61
CA LEU A 121 -1.19 13.17 -0.80
C LEU A 121 -2.47 13.61 -0.08
N LEU A 122 -3.55 12.85 -0.22
CA LEU A 122 -4.81 13.13 0.46
C LEU A 122 -4.65 13.08 1.97
N SER A 123 -3.92 12.10 2.48
CA SER A 123 -3.66 11.93 3.91
C SER A 123 -2.76 13.04 4.47
N ILE A 124 -1.76 13.49 3.73
CA ILE A 124 -0.92 14.65 4.09
C ILE A 124 -1.78 15.91 4.19
N TRP A 125 -2.60 16.19 3.19
CA TRP A 125 -3.51 17.33 3.20
C TRP A 125 -4.52 17.25 4.37
N ALA A 126 -4.99 16.05 4.71
CA ALA A 126 -5.86 15.85 5.87
C ALA A 126 -5.13 16.19 7.17
N CYS A 127 -3.88 15.75 7.35
CA CYS A 127 -3.06 16.10 8.50
C CYS A 127 -2.86 17.63 8.61
N GLN A 128 -2.54 18.30 7.51
CA GLN A 128 -2.40 19.76 7.42
C GLN A 128 -3.70 20.47 7.78
N ALA A 129 -4.86 19.91 7.38
CA ALA A 129 -6.19 20.43 7.72
C ALA A 129 -6.64 20.05 9.13
N GLY A 130 -5.78 19.45 9.96
CA GLY A 130 -6.08 19.09 11.34
C GLY A 130 -6.98 17.87 11.51
N LYS A 131 -7.10 17.01 10.49
CA LYS A 131 -7.97 15.83 10.50
C LYS A 131 -7.17 14.55 10.73
N ASP A 132 -7.75 13.62 11.47
CA ASP A 132 -7.20 12.28 11.65
C ASP A 132 -7.50 11.39 10.42
N VAL A 133 -6.70 10.37 10.18
CA VAL A 133 -6.76 9.61 8.93
C VAL A 133 -6.76 8.10 9.18
N TYR A 134 -7.72 7.41 8.58
CA TYR A 134 -7.60 5.99 8.29
C TYR A 134 -7.31 5.84 6.79
N VAL A 135 -6.16 5.28 6.43
CA VAL A 135 -5.76 5.15 5.03
C VAL A 135 -5.61 3.68 4.64
N GLU A 136 -6.23 3.31 3.51
CA GLU A 136 -6.09 1.97 2.95
C GLU A 136 -4.65 1.65 2.50
N LYS A 137 -4.41 0.36 2.39
CA LYS A 137 -3.14 -0.19 1.90
C LYS A 137 -3.07 -0.16 0.35
N PRO A 138 -1.87 -0.02 -0.23
CA PRO A 138 -0.62 0.39 0.39
C PRO A 138 -0.70 1.83 0.88
N LEU A 139 0.11 2.19 1.89
CA LEU A 139 0.10 3.54 2.47
C LEU A 139 0.38 4.62 1.43
N SER A 140 1.23 4.30 0.48
CA SER A 140 1.79 5.21 -0.52
C SER A 140 1.89 4.54 -1.89
N HIS A 141 2.17 5.33 -2.90
CA HIS A 141 2.48 4.85 -4.24
C HIS A 141 3.99 4.66 -4.47
N ASN A 142 4.83 5.34 -3.69
CA ASN A 142 6.29 5.22 -3.66
C ASN A 142 6.83 5.50 -2.24
N ILE A 143 8.14 5.34 -2.03
CA ILE A 143 8.78 5.47 -0.71
C ILE A 143 8.73 6.92 -0.21
N TYR A 144 9.04 7.89 -1.06
CA TYR A 144 9.02 9.30 -0.70
C TYR A 144 7.65 9.76 -0.17
N GLU A 145 6.57 9.41 -0.87
CA GLU A 145 5.20 9.73 -0.44
C GLU A 145 4.89 9.18 0.96
N GLY A 146 5.29 7.93 1.21
CA GLY A 146 5.06 7.28 2.50
C GLY A 146 5.83 7.98 3.64
N ARG A 147 7.10 8.35 3.41
CA ARG A 147 7.90 9.09 4.39
C ARG A 147 7.29 10.46 4.66
N LYS A 148 6.85 11.19 3.65
CA LYS A 148 6.20 12.48 3.83
C LYS A 148 4.88 12.38 4.61
N LEU A 149 4.15 11.28 4.47
CA LEU A 149 2.96 11.07 5.29
C LEU A 149 3.30 10.79 6.77
N VAL A 150 4.38 10.04 7.05
CA VAL A 150 4.86 9.85 8.44
C VAL A 150 5.24 11.20 9.06
N GLU A 151 6.04 12.00 8.35
CA GLU A 151 6.44 13.35 8.79
C GLU A 151 5.23 14.26 9.04
N ALA A 152 4.21 14.21 8.17
CA ALA A 152 2.98 15.00 8.35
C ALA A 152 2.18 14.57 9.58
N ALA A 153 2.04 13.26 9.81
CA ALA A 153 1.35 12.74 10.97
C ALA A 153 2.00 13.20 12.28
N GLU A 154 3.32 13.14 12.34
CA GLU A 154 4.11 13.59 13.50
C GLU A 154 4.02 15.09 13.68
N LYS A 155 4.32 15.88 12.64
CA LYS A 155 4.34 17.35 12.69
C LYS A 155 3.00 17.94 13.14
N TYR A 156 1.90 17.41 12.63
CA TYR A 156 0.56 17.94 12.93
C TYR A 156 -0.13 17.20 14.10
N GLY A 157 0.56 16.22 14.73
CA GLY A 157 0.04 15.46 15.87
C GLY A 157 -1.26 14.72 15.51
N ARG A 158 -1.37 14.15 14.30
CA ARG A 158 -2.57 13.45 13.83
C ARG A 158 -2.47 11.95 14.01
N ILE A 159 -3.59 11.34 14.31
CA ILE A 159 -3.73 9.89 14.32
C ILE A 159 -3.86 9.45 12.87
N VAL A 160 -2.87 8.69 12.38
CA VAL A 160 -2.87 8.12 11.03
C VAL A 160 -2.70 6.62 11.14
N GLN A 161 -3.78 5.88 10.87
CA GLN A 161 -3.80 4.42 10.95
C GLN A 161 -3.84 3.81 9.55
N HIS A 162 -2.95 2.85 9.31
CA HIS A 162 -2.87 2.10 8.06
C HIS A 162 -3.86 0.94 8.00
N GLY A 163 -4.39 0.66 6.82
CA GLY A 163 -5.42 -0.35 6.57
C GLY A 163 -4.92 -1.81 6.54
N THR A 164 -3.84 -2.16 7.25
CA THR A 164 -3.38 -3.55 7.43
C THR A 164 -4.14 -4.23 8.56
N GLN A 165 -5.30 -4.81 8.24
CA GLN A 165 -6.23 -5.39 9.23
C GLN A 165 -5.61 -6.52 10.06
N SER A 166 -4.65 -7.28 9.52
CA SER A 166 -3.97 -8.37 10.22
C SER A 166 -3.26 -7.92 11.49
N ARG A 167 -2.82 -6.65 11.56
CA ARG A 167 -2.25 -6.06 12.78
C ARG A 167 -3.24 -5.95 13.94
N SER A 168 -4.54 -6.00 13.64
CA SER A 168 -5.60 -6.14 14.64
C SER A 168 -5.90 -7.61 14.97
N SER A 169 -5.15 -8.61 14.51
CA SER A 169 -5.36 -10.03 14.84
C SER A 169 -4.55 -10.50 16.02
N GLN A 170 -5.21 -10.89 17.14
CA GLN A 170 -4.55 -11.40 18.36
C GLN A 170 -3.69 -12.64 18.07
N SER A 171 -4.14 -13.52 17.17
CA SER A 171 -3.37 -14.69 16.80
C SER A 171 -2.04 -14.35 16.11
N TRP A 172 -2.03 -13.33 15.24
CA TRP A 172 -0.79 -12.86 14.63
C TRP A 172 0.12 -12.17 15.65
N ALA A 173 -0.42 -11.34 16.53
CA ALA A 173 0.36 -10.68 17.58
C ALA A 173 1.01 -11.69 18.53
N ASN A 174 0.27 -12.73 18.92
CA ASN A 174 0.80 -13.82 19.77
C ASN A 174 1.92 -14.57 19.07
N LYS A 175 1.73 -14.91 17.79
CA LYS A 175 2.75 -15.59 16.99
C LYS A 175 4.03 -14.76 16.84
N ALA A 176 3.91 -13.47 16.55
CA ALA A 176 5.06 -12.57 16.46
C ALA A 176 5.82 -12.51 17.79
N LYS A 177 5.10 -12.43 18.93
CA LYS A 177 5.69 -12.46 20.26
C LYS A 177 6.43 -13.77 20.53
N GLU A 178 5.83 -14.92 20.25
CA GLU A 178 6.44 -16.23 20.45
C GLU A 178 7.72 -16.42 19.63
N ILE A 179 7.72 -15.91 18.38
CA ILE A 179 8.92 -15.92 17.52
C ILE A 179 10.00 -15.03 18.12
N ALA A 180 9.65 -13.81 18.56
CA ALA A 180 10.60 -12.87 19.17
C ALA A 180 11.20 -13.41 20.49
N GLU A 181 10.44 -14.23 21.22
CA GLU A 181 10.88 -14.94 22.44
C GLU A 181 11.70 -16.21 22.12
N GLY A 182 11.94 -16.52 20.82
CA GLY A 182 12.75 -17.68 20.41
C GLY A 182 12.09 -19.06 20.61
N LYS A 183 10.77 -19.10 20.89
CA LYS A 183 10.06 -20.37 21.21
C LYS A 183 10.05 -21.39 20.07
N HIS A 184 10.32 -20.94 18.83
CA HIS A 184 10.27 -21.78 17.63
C HIS A 184 11.66 -22.11 17.05
N GLY A 185 12.73 -21.59 17.63
CA GLY A 185 14.09 -21.63 17.09
C GLY A 185 14.37 -20.40 16.20
N LYS A 186 15.50 -20.42 15.47
CA LYS A 186 15.92 -19.32 14.60
C LYS A 186 15.02 -19.29 13.35
N LEU A 187 14.38 -18.16 13.11
CA LEU A 187 13.59 -17.93 11.89
C LEU A 187 14.54 -17.75 10.70
N GLU A 188 14.44 -18.61 9.71
CA GLU A 188 15.25 -18.53 8.48
C GLU A 188 14.51 -17.87 7.33
N VAL A 189 13.21 -18.23 7.15
CA VAL A 189 12.38 -17.65 6.07
C VAL A 189 11.01 -17.27 6.63
N SER A 190 10.62 -16.04 6.38
CA SER A 190 9.23 -15.57 6.51
C SER A 190 8.63 -15.41 5.12
N LEU A 191 7.71 -16.30 4.74
CA LEU A 191 7.08 -16.35 3.43
C LEU A 191 5.71 -15.68 3.47
N GLY A 192 5.47 -14.75 2.55
CA GLY A 192 4.15 -14.26 2.18
C GLY A 192 3.77 -14.74 0.79
N THR A 193 2.53 -15.17 0.58
CA THR A 193 2.03 -15.57 -0.74
C THR A 193 0.79 -14.79 -1.13
N CYS A 194 0.76 -14.37 -2.40
CA CYS A 194 -0.42 -13.82 -3.05
C CYS A 194 -0.75 -14.67 -4.29
N HIS A 195 -1.20 -15.90 -4.07
CA HIS A 195 -1.61 -16.80 -5.13
C HIS A 195 -3.11 -16.59 -5.39
N LYS A 196 -3.40 -15.56 -6.16
CA LYS A 196 -4.77 -15.14 -6.46
C LYS A 196 -4.95 -14.95 -7.95
N ARG A 197 -5.82 -15.77 -8.54
CA ARG A 197 -6.09 -15.70 -9.98
C ARG A 197 -6.48 -14.28 -10.41
N ARG A 198 -5.83 -13.81 -11.46
CA ARG A 198 -6.13 -12.60 -12.21
C ARG A 198 -6.33 -12.96 -13.67
N GLY A 199 -7.44 -12.53 -14.24
CA GLY A 199 -7.67 -12.65 -15.68
C GLY A 199 -7.07 -11.47 -16.44
N SER A 200 -7.00 -11.62 -17.77
CA SER A 200 -6.71 -10.48 -18.65
C SER A 200 -7.73 -9.37 -18.47
N ILE A 201 -7.26 -8.13 -18.51
CA ILE A 201 -8.12 -6.93 -18.52
C ILE A 201 -8.47 -6.49 -19.94
N GLY A 202 -7.95 -7.19 -20.96
CA GLY A 202 -8.12 -6.86 -22.36
C GLY A 202 -7.53 -5.50 -22.72
N THR A 203 -7.86 -5.05 -23.92
CA THR A 203 -7.49 -3.72 -24.44
C THR A 203 -8.74 -2.84 -24.59
N LYS A 204 -8.66 -1.61 -24.17
CA LYS A 204 -9.71 -0.60 -24.28
C LYS A 204 -9.18 0.63 -25.03
N GLU A 205 -9.95 1.09 -25.98
CA GLU A 205 -9.62 2.32 -26.72
C GLU A 205 -9.76 3.54 -25.82
N THR A 206 -9.00 4.59 -26.17
CA THR A 206 -9.13 5.89 -25.53
C THR A 206 -10.45 6.55 -25.94
N LYS A 207 -11.07 7.24 -24.99
CA LYS A 207 -12.33 7.96 -25.23
C LYS A 207 -12.50 9.12 -24.26
N THR A 208 -13.47 9.97 -24.52
CA THR A 208 -13.86 11.04 -23.60
C THR A 208 -14.38 10.43 -22.29
N PRO A 209 -13.89 10.89 -21.12
CA PRO A 209 -14.46 10.48 -19.84
C PRO A 209 -15.96 10.78 -19.74
N PRO A 210 -16.74 9.96 -19.02
CA PRO A 210 -18.13 10.32 -18.70
C PRO A 210 -18.20 11.69 -18.03
N LYS A 211 -19.22 12.49 -18.35
CA LYS A 211 -19.41 13.86 -17.82
C LYS A 211 -19.53 13.92 -16.29
N GLU A 212 -20.02 12.85 -15.69
CA GLU A 212 -20.18 12.70 -14.24
C GLU A 212 -18.85 12.39 -13.53
N LEU A 213 -17.82 11.96 -14.27
CA LEU A 213 -16.48 11.65 -13.74
C LEU A 213 -15.58 12.87 -13.91
N ASN A 214 -15.21 13.50 -12.80
CA ASN A 214 -14.13 14.48 -12.82
C ASN A 214 -12.78 13.76 -12.96
N PHE A 215 -12.40 13.46 -14.22
CA PHE A 215 -11.20 12.68 -14.50
C PHE A 215 -9.92 13.43 -14.13
N ASP A 216 -9.92 14.77 -14.13
CA ASP A 216 -8.77 15.56 -13.67
C ASP A 216 -8.51 15.35 -12.16
N VAL A 217 -9.55 15.38 -11.34
CA VAL A 217 -9.45 15.07 -9.91
C VAL A 217 -9.13 13.59 -9.70
N TRP A 218 -9.69 12.66 -10.50
CA TRP A 218 -9.36 11.25 -10.40
C TRP A 218 -7.87 11.00 -10.67
N THR A 219 -7.32 11.61 -11.72
CA THR A 219 -5.89 11.53 -12.09
C THR A 219 -5.00 12.11 -10.98
N GLY A 220 -5.41 13.23 -10.37
CA GLY A 220 -4.74 13.81 -9.20
C GLY A 220 -3.23 14.00 -9.38
N PRO A 221 -2.39 13.44 -8.50
CA PRO A 221 -0.93 13.60 -8.53
C PRO A 221 -0.23 12.88 -9.68
N ALA A 222 -0.92 11.96 -10.39
CA ALA A 222 -0.35 11.27 -11.53
C ALA A 222 -0.28 12.19 -12.76
N GLN A 223 0.68 11.93 -13.65
CA GLN A 223 0.75 12.63 -14.94
C GLN A 223 -0.47 12.31 -15.81
N LYS A 224 -0.95 13.29 -16.56
CA LYS A 224 -2.13 13.12 -17.44
C LYS A 224 -1.89 12.03 -18.49
N GLU A 225 -2.96 11.34 -18.80
CA GLU A 225 -3.07 10.46 -19.94
C GLU A 225 -4.52 10.43 -20.42
N ASP A 226 -4.74 9.90 -21.61
CA ASP A 226 -6.08 9.76 -22.16
C ASP A 226 -6.87 8.71 -21.37
N TYR A 227 -8.15 9.00 -21.19
CA TYR A 227 -9.05 8.10 -20.48
C TYR A 227 -9.37 6.87 -21.32
N HIS A 228 -9.35 5.71 -20.67
CA HIS A 228 -9.93 4.46 -21.14
C HIS A 228 -10.56 3.68 -19.98
N GLU A 229 -11.50 2.77 -20.27
CA GLU A 229 -12.30 2.09 -19.23
C GLU A 229 -11.50 1.19 -18.28
N ASN A 230 -10.30 0.76 -18.70
CA ASN A 230 -9.43 0.00 -17.80
C ASN A 230 -8.87 0.84 -16.63
N LEU A 231 -8.93 2.17 -16.67
CA LEU A 231 -8.46 3.01 -15.55
C LEU A 231 -9.47 3.04 -14.40
N VAL A 232 -10.75 3.28 -14.69
CA VAL A 232 -11.76 3.55 -13.68
C VAL A 232 -12.84 2.46 -13.70
N HIS A 233 -13.04 1.71 -12.64
CA HIS A 233 -12.67 1.99 -11.24
C HIS A 233 -11.77 0.93 -10.60
N TYR A 234 -11.30 -0.12 -11.29
CA TYR A 234 -10.59 -1.22 -10.66
C TYR A 234 -9.24 -1.55 -11.29
N ASN A 235 -9.16 -1.59 -12.63
CA ASN A 235 -7.97 -2.11 -13.30
C ASN A 235 -6.77 -1.14 -13.25
N TRP A 236 -6.95 0.08 -12.72
CA TRP A 236 -5.85 1.00 -12.40
C TRP A 236 -4.75 0.33 -11.56
N HIS A 237 -5.04 -0.72 -10.81
CA HIS A 237 -4.06 -1.50 -10.07
C HIS A 237 -2.91 -2.03 -10.92
N TRP A 238 -3.18 -2.27 -12.21
CA TRP A 238 -2.24 -2.88 -13.15
C TRP A 238 -1.47 -1.88 -14.01
N PHE A 239 -1.61 -0.59 -13.75
CA PHE A 239 -0.89 0.49 -14.43
C PHE A 239 0.06 1.18 -13.44
N TRP A 240 1.37 1.22 -13.76
CA TRP A 240 2.40 1.78 -12.89
C TRP A 240 2.12 3.22 -12.44
N LYS A 241 1.40 3.98 -13.24
CA LYS A 241 1.05 5.37 -12.96
C LYS A 241 0.11 5.52 -11.77
N TYR A 242 -0.74 4.54 -11.51
CA TYR A 242 -1.82 4.61 -10.50
C TYR A 242 -1.76 3.54 -9.43
N GLY A 243 -1.23 2.37 -9.76
CA GLY A 243 -1.18 1.19 -8.90
C GLY A 243 0.21 0.59 -8.80
N ASN A 244 0.33 -0.43 -7.96
CA ASN A 244 1.59 -1.10 -7.64
C ASN A 244 1.54 -2.60 -7.96
N GLY A 245 0.63 -3.04 -8.86
CA GLY A 245 0.45 -4.46 -9.16
C GLY A 245 -0.12 -5.28 -8.00
N ASP A 246 -0.10 -6.59 -8.13
CA ASP A 246 -0.62 -7.47 -7.06
C ASP A 246 0.25 -7.44 -5.80
N ILE A 247 1.54 -7.20 -5.94
CA ILE A 247 2.44 -7.07 -4.80
C ILE A 247 2.01 -5.91 -3.88
N GLY A 248 1.61 -4.77 -4.43
CA GLY A 248 1.09 -3.62 -3.68
C GLY A 248 -0.42 -3.67 -3.42
N ASN A 249 -1.18 -4.47 -4.17
CA ASN A 249 -2.62 -4.61 -3.97
C ASN A 249 -2.94 -5.64 -2.86
N GLN A 250 -2.97 -6.94 -3.18
CA GLN A 250 -3.21 -7.97 -2.16
C GLN A 250 -1.95 -8.21 -1.33
N GLY A 251 -0.80 -8.19 -1.98
CA GLY A 251 0.47 -8.61 -1.41
C GLY A 251 0.91 -7.84 -0.18
N VAL A 252 0.64 -6.56 -0.10
CA VAL A 252 1.05 -5.74 1.06
C VAL A 252 0.52 -6.28 2.40
N HIS A 253 -0.64 -6.94 2.43
CA HIS A 253 -1.15 -7.58 3.65
C HIS A 253 -0.24 -8.72 4.12
N GLN A 254 0.21 -9.56 3.18
CA GLN A 254 1.06 -10.71 3.49
C GLN A 254 2.51 -10.29 3.71
N ILE A 255 2.99 -9.27 3.01
CA ILE A 255 4.32 -8.67 3.26
C ILE A 255 4.35 -8.06 4.67
N ASP A 256 3.31 -7.34 5.09
CA ASP A 256 3.22 -6.76 6.43
C ASP A 256 3.29 -7.83 7.52
N VAL A 257 2.53 -8.92 7.38
CA VAL A 257 2.60 -10.05 8.32
C VAL A 257 3.96 -10.73 8.26
N ALA A 258 4.50 -10.99 7.06
CA ALA A 258 5.80 -11.66 6.92
C ALA A 258 6.92 -10.84 7.57
N ARG A 259 6.94 -9.51 7.40
CA ARG A 259 7.88 -8.62 8.06
C ARG A 259 7.70 -8.61 9.58
N TRP A 260 6.45 -8.57 10.05
CA TRP A 260 6.13 -8.58 11.48
C TRP A 260 6.62 -9.84 12.19
N MET A 261 6.71 -10.98 11.49
CA MET A 261 7.26 -12.22 12.04
C MET A 261 8.79 -12.21 12.16
N ILE A 262 9.51 -11.30 11.53
CA ILE A 262 10.97 -11.14 11.69
C ILE A 262 11.22 -10.16 12.85
N PRO A 263 11.78 -10.58 13.99
CA PRO A 263 11.94 -9.70 15.14
C PRO A 263 12.75 -8.44 14.83
N GLY A 264 12.16 -7.28 15.14
CA GLY A 264 12.80 -5.98 14.94
C GLY A 264 12.95 -5.54 13.47
N ALA A 265 12.37 -6.27 12.50
CA ALA A 265 12.52 -5.95 11.09
C ALA A 265 11.84 -4.62 10.71
N MET A 266 12.65 -3.70 10.21
CA MET A 266 12.23 -2.49 9.52
C MET A 266 12.54 -2.64 8.03
N TRP A 267 13.63 -2.09 7.55
CA TRP A 267 14.06 -2.20 6.17
C TRP A 267 15.02 -3.39 5.94
N PRO A 268 15.02 -4.01 4.75
CA PRO A 268 15.97 -5.06 4.42
C PRO A 268 17.34 -4.47 4.07
N LYS A 269 18.40 -5.30 4.11
CA LYS A 269 19.73 -4.95 3.60
C LYS A 269 19.75 -4.84 2.07
N SER A 270 19.06 -5.77 1.41
CA SER A 270 18.89 -5.77 -0.04
C SER A 270 17.57 -6.43 -0.45
N VAL A 271 17.18 -6.19 -1.71
CA VAL A 271 16.04 -6.83 -2.36
C VAL A 271 16.37 -7.14 -3.81
N ILE A 272 15.90 -8.29 -4.27
CA ILE A 272 15.84 -8.65 -5.69
C ILE A 272 14.46 -9.19 -6.02
N CYS A 273 13.91 -8.81 -7.17
CA CYS A 273 12.59 -9.25 -7.62
C CYS A 273 12.68 -9.78 -9.06
N VAL A 274 12.17 -10.97 -9.28
CA VAL A 274 12.08 -11.59 -10.61
C VAL A 274 10.63 -11.87 -10.97
N GLY A 275 10.29 -11.94 -12.27
CA GLY A 275 8.92 -12.27 -12.67
C GLY A 275 8.55 -11.81 -14.07
N GLY A 276 7.24 -11.70 -14.31
CA GLY A 276 6.72 -11.27 -15.60
C GLY A 276 5.19 -11.18 -15.61
N ARG A 277 4.68 -10.81 -16.78
CA ARG A 277 3.25 -10.88 -17.09
C ARG A 277 3.05 -12.00 -18.10
N PHE A 278 2.52 -13.12 -17.63
CA PHE A 278 2.46 -14.38 -18.36
C PHE A 278 1.01 -14.82 -18.64
N GLY A 279 0.87 -15.67 -19.65
CA GLY A 279 -0.34 -16.41 -19.97
C GLY A 279 -1.41 -15.66 -20.77
N TYR A 280 -1.24 -14.36 -20.95
CA TYR A 280 -2.10 -13.50 -21.77
C TYR A 280 -1.46 -12.15 -22.05
N GLU A 281 -1.89 -11.50 -23.13
CA GLU A 281 -1.55 -10.12 -23.48
C GLU A 281 -2.74 -9.21 -23.22
N ASP A 282 -2.50 -8.05 -22.61
CA ASP A 282 -3.50 -7.00 -22.35
C ASP A 282 -2.83 -5.66 -22.08
N GLN A 283 -3.59 -4.62 -21.73
CA GLN A 283 -3.05 -3.30 -21.38
C GLN A 283 -2.34 -3.25 -20.03
N GLY A 284 -2.39 -4.28 -19.21
CA GLY A 284 -1.77 -4.27 -17.89
C GLY A 284 -0.24 -4.23 -17.99
N GLN A 285 0.37 -3.36 -17.20
CA GLN A 285 1.80 -3.10 -17.20
C GLN A 285 2.55 -3.86 -16.11
N THR A 286 1.87 -4.14 -14.99
CA THR A 286 2.49 -4.78 -13.83
C THR A 286 2.59 -6.29 -14.02
N ALA A 287 3.59 -6.91 -13.42
CA ALA A 287 3.71 -8.37 -13.40
C ALA A 287 2.46 -9.02 -12.76
N ASN A 288 2.09 -10.19 -13.26
CA ASN A 288 1.10 -11.07 -12.63
C ASN A 288 1.74 -12.25 -11.87
N THR A 289 3.02 -12.48 -12.09
CA THR A 289 3.81 -13.51 -11.41
C THR A 289 5.14 -12.88 -11.04
N GLN A 290 5.44 -12.80 -9.72
CA GLN A 290 6.65 -12.19 -9.18
C GLN A 290 7.16 -12.98 -7.98
N LEU A 291 8.47 -13.05 -7.86
CA LEU A 291 9.16 -13.55 -6.68
C LEU A 291 10.12 -12.48 -6.19
N ALA A 292 9.89 -11.97 -4.99
CA ALA A 292 10.76 -10.99 -4.34
C ALA A 292 11.46 -11.62 -3.13
N ILE A 293 12.77 -11.43 -3.04
CA ILE A 293 13.61 -11.89 -1.94
C ILE A 293 14.19 -10.66 -1.24
N PHE A 294 13.90 -10.53 0.05
CA PHE A 294 14.42 -9.45 0.90
C PHE A 294 15.38 -10.04 1.92
N ASP A 295 16.62 -9.54 1.93
CA ASP A 295 17.66 -9.96 2.88
C ASP A 295 17.57 -9.13 4.17
N TYR A 296 17.34 -9.80 5.30
CA TYR A 296 17.41 -9.24 6.64
C TYR A 296 18.64 -9.76 7.42
N GLY A 297 19.59 -10.39 6.73
CA GLY A 297 20.80 -10.98 7.31
C GLY A 297 20.57 -12.41 7.78
N GLU A 298 20.16 -12.60 9.03
CA GLU A 298 19.92 -13.93 9.59
C GLU A 298 18.62 -14.58 9.08
N SER A 299 17.67 -13.76 8.66
CA SER A 299 16.40 -14.18 8.09
C SER A 299 16.22 -13.57 6.71
N GLN A 300 15.42 -14.21 5.87
CA GLN A 300 14.92 -13.58 4.64
C GLN A 300 13.39 -13.53 4.62
N LEU A 301 12.85 -12.47 4.06
CA LEU A 301 11.46 -12.41 3.67
C LEU A 301 11.36 -12.80 2.20
N VAL A 302 10.55 -13.80 1.91
CA VAL A 302 10.22 -14.22 0.54
C VAL A 302 8.79 -13.83 0.26
N PHE A 303 8.56 -13.20 -0.89
CA PHE A 303 7.21 -12.87 -1.32
C PHE A 303 6.92 -13.42 -2.71
N ASP A 304 5.91 -14.30 -2.81
CA ASP A 304 5.55 -15.04 -4.02
C ASP A 304 4.15 -14.63 -4.50
N VAL A 305 4.10 -14.01 -5.68
CA VAL A 305 2.86 -13.60 -6.37
C VAL A 305 2.59 -14.55 -7.53
N ARG A 306 1.39 -15.13 -7.60
CA ARG A 306 0.94 -15.98 -8.70
C ARG A 306 -0.47 -15.58 -9.13
N GLY A 307 -0.55 -14.90 -10.27
CA GLY A 307 -1.79 -14.45 -10.87
C GLY A 307 -2.47 -15.48 -11.79
N LEU A 308 -1.79 -16.57 -12.12
CA LEU A 308 -2.36 -17.66 -12.90
C LEU A 308 -2.93 -18.76 -11.98
N SER A 309 -3.77 -19.64 -12.55
CA SER A 309 -4.29 -20.81 -11.82
C SER A 309 -3.19 -21.86 -11.65
N GLY A 310 -3.28 -22.69 -10.64
CA GLY A 310 -2.34 -23.79 -10.46
C GLY A 310 -2.66 -24.65 -9.24
N LYS A 311 -2.36 -25.95 -9.33
CA LYS A 311 -2.53 -26.90 -8.21
C LYS A 311 -1.51 -26.63 -7.09
N SER A 312 -0.34 -26.06 -7.44
CA SER A 312 0.72 -25.66 -6.51
C SER A 312 0.43 -24.37 -5.76
N ASN A 313 -0.69 -23.68 -6.04
CA ASN A 313 -1.06 -22.43 -5.39
C ASN A 313 -1.38 -22.62 -3.91
N MET A 314 -0.73 -21.83 -3.07
CA MET A 314 -0.90 -21.82 -1.61
C MET A 314 -1.98 -20.85 -1.13
N GLY A 315 -2.66 -20.16 -2.05
CA GLY A 315 -3.63 -19.11 -1.73
C GLY A 315 -2.95 -17.83 -1.22
N VAL A 316 -3.72 -17.04 -0.49
CA VAL A 316 -3.23 -15.80 0.16
C VAL A 316 -2.90 -16.15 1.61
N SER A 317 -1.61 -16.28 1.93
CA SER A 317 -1.18 -16.87 3.22
C SER A 317 0.19 -16.39 3.66
N ASN A 318 0.53 -16.72 4.92
CA ASN A 318 1.86 -16.48 5.50
C ASN A 318 2.37 -17.74 6.18
N HIS A 319 3.65 -18.05 5.99
CA HIS A 319 4.32 -19.20 6.56
C HIS A 319 5.69 -18.80 7.12
N GLN A 320 6.10 -19.41 8.22
CA GLN A 320 7.42 -19.18 8.83
C GLN A 320 8.16 -20.51 8.92
N TYR A 321 9.44 -20.52 8.52
CA TYR A 321 10.32 -21.67 8.49
C TYR A 321 11.53 -21.41 9.39
N PHE A 322 11.76 -22.36 10.31
CA PHE A 322 12.79 -22.27 11.34
C PHE A 322 13.86 -23.32 11.12
N ASP A 323 15.08 -23.09 11.62
CA ASP A 323 16.25 -23.95 11.50
C ASP A 323 15.99 -25.41 11.88
N LYS A 324 15.24 -25.64 12.96
CA LYS A 324 14.91 -26.99 13.46
C LYS A 324 13.80 -27.69 12.67
N ASN A 325 13.06 -26.99 11.81
CA ASN A 325 11.89 -27.51 11.11
C ASN A 325 11.79 -27.00 9.65
N ALA A 326 12.86 -26.46 9.11
CA ALA A 326 12.90 -25.81 7.81
C ALA A 326 12.85 -26.82 6.64
N LYS A 327 11.72 -27.50 6.48
CA LYS A 327 11.40 -28.21 5.23
C LYS A 327 10.44 -27.37 4.42
N VAL A 328 10.97 -26.76 3.35
CA VAL A 328 10.17 -26.09 2.31
C VAL A 328 9.17 -27.13 1.78
N GLY A 329 7.89 -26.86 1.87
CA GLY A 329 6.85 -27.65 1.21
C GLY A 329 5.87 -28.43 2.06
N LYS A 330 6.01 -28.52 3.39
CA LYS A 330 4.98 -29.16 4.23
C LYS A 330 4.14 -28.12 4.96
N LYS A 331 2.81 -28.18 4.75
CA LYS A 331 1.81 -27.43 5.54
C LYS A 331 1.94 -27.79 7.02
N LYS A 332 2.66 -27.00 7.79
CA LYS A 332 2.50 -26.97 9.24
C LYS A 332 1.87 -25.63 9.59
N VAL A 333 0.55 -25.55 9.52
CA VAL A 333 -0.20 -24.48 10.16
C VAL A 333 -0.02 -24.69 11.66
N LEU A 334 0.79 -23.87 12.30
CA LEU A 334 0.87 -23.82 13.76
C LEU A 334 -0.49 -23.33 14.28
N LYS A 335 -1.31 -24.24 14.79
CA LYS A 335 -2.51 -23.90 15.56
C LYS A 335 -2.04 -23.43 16.94
N LEU A 336 -1.94 -22.13 17.13
CA LEU A 336 -1.62 -21.55 18.43
C LEU A 336 -2.87 -21.59 19.32
N LYS A 337 -2.79 -22.28 20.47
CA LYS A 337 -3.82 -22.23 21.51
C LYS A 337 -3.44 -21.18 22.56
N GLY A 338 -4.27 -20.16 22.68
CA GLY A 338 -4.61 -19.49 23.94
C GLY A 338 -3.52 -18.79 24.75
N VAL A 339 -2.72 -17.88 24.17
CA VAL A 339 -1.89 -16.95 24.95
C VAL A 339 -2.46 -15.54 24.86
N LYS A 340 -2.80 -14.92 25.99
CA LYS A 340 -3.19 -13.51 26.03
C LYS A 340 -1.96 -12.65 25.78
N SER A 341 -1.96 -11.87 24.70
CA SER A 341 -0.92 -10.88 24.40
C SER A 341 -1.22 -9.56 25.13
N PRO A 342 -0.20 -8.81 25.56
CA PRO A 342 -0.36 -7.48 26.08
C PRO A 342 -0.69 -6.42 25.00
N VAL A 343 -0.79 -6.82 23.73
CA VAL A 343 -1.16 -5.92 22.64
C VAL A 343 -2.64 -5.60 22.72
N ALA A 344 -2.92 -4.31 22.78
CA ALA A 344 -4.19 -3.60 22.78
C ALA A 344 -5.46 -4.43 23.06
N ASP A 345 -6.13 -4.06 24.14
CA ASP A 345 -7.46 -4.54 24.47
C ASP A 345 -8.38 -4.41 23.24
N ARG A 346 -8.85 -5.56 22.72
CA ARG A 346 -9.65 -5.64 21.52
C ARG A 346 -11.13 -5.59 21.78
N GLY A 347 -11.54 -5.01 22.88
CA GLY A 347 -12.96 -4.84 23.19
C GLY A 347 -13.81 -4.27 22.06
N ASP A 348 -13.15 -3.66 21.06
CA ASP A 348 -13.78 -3.01 19.93
C ASP A 348 -13.75 -3.82 18.61
N GLY A 349 -13.12 -5.00 18.60
CA GLY A 349 -13.30 -6.05 17.59
C GLY A 349 -12.72 -5.83 16.20
N ASP A 350 -12.50 -4.62 15.70
CA ASP A 350 -11.98 -4.35 14.36
C ASP A 350 -11.04 -3.15 14.31
N ASN A 351 -10.33 -3.02 13.17
CA ASN A 351 -9.36 -1.97 12.93
C ASN A 351 -9.98 -0.56 12.82
N PHE A 352 -11.25 -0.43 12.43
CA PHE A 352 -11.94 0.88 12.38
C PHE A 352 -12.34 1.33 13.79
N ALA A 353 -12.81 0.41 14.64
CA ALA A 353 -13.05 0.69 16.04
C ALA A 353 -11.76 1.07 16.77
N ASN A 354 -10.64 0.37 16.48
CA ASN A 354 -9.31 0.73 16.99
C ASN A 354 -8.88 2.14 16.53
N PHE A 355 -9.08 2.48 15.27
CA PHE A 355 -8.82 3.84 14.78
C PHE A 355 -9.61 4.90 15.56
N ILE A 356 -10.91 4.72 15.72
CA ILE A 356 -11.77 5.68 16.46
C ILE A 356 -11.38 5.76 17.94
N LYS A 357 -10.99 4.64 18.56
CA LYS A 357 -10.43 4.62 19.92
C LYS A 357 -9.16 5.49 19.99
N SER A 358 -8.25 5.34 19.05
CA SER A 358 -7.00 6.12 19.00
C SER A 358 -7.26 7.61 18.74
N VAL A 359 -8.25 7.95 17.88
CA VAL A 359 -8.69 9.33 17.67
C VAL A 359 -9.19 9.97 18.98
N ARG A 360 -9.91 9.21 19.81
CA ARG A 360 -10.42 9.70 21.09
C ARG A 360 -9.33 9.84 22.15
N SER A 361 -8.48 8.83 22.29
CA SER A 361 -7.41 8.81 23.29
C SER A 361 -6.26 9.77 22.96
N ARG A 362 -6.09 10.14 21.69
CA ARG A 362 -4.94 10.88 21.14
C ARG A 362 -3.61 10.17 21.34
N LYS A 363 -3.63 8.87 21.65
CA LYS A 363 -2.42 8.06 21.87
C LYS A 363 -2.08 7.25 20.63
N THR A 364 -0.95 7.54 20.01
CA THR A 364 -0.44 6.78 18.87
C THR A 364 -0.13 5.33 19.23
N THR A 365 0.19 5.07 20.50
CA THR A 365 0.43 3.73 21.05
C THR A 365 -0.81 2.84 21.10
N ASP A 366 -2.01 3.42 21.00
CA ASP A 366 -3.26 2.65 20.95
C ASP A 366 -3.56 2.11 19.55
N MET A 367 -2.85 2.60 18.51
CA MET A 367 -3.02 2.15 17.13
C MET A 367 -2.39 0.77 16.91
N ASN A 368 -3.14 -0.15 16.36
CA ASN A 368 -2.63 -1.46 15.97
C ASN A 368 -1.75 -1.39 14.72
N ALA A 369 -2.03 -0.47 13.80
CA ALA A 369 -1.30 -0.29 12.55
C ALA A 369 -0.88 1.19 12.39
N HIS A 370 0.21 1.56 13.09
CA HIS A 370 0.79 2.89 13.03
C HIS A 370 1.25 3.24 11.61
N VAL A 371 1.20 4.51 11.24
CA VAL A 371 1.60 5.02 9.92
C VAL A 371 3.00 4.57 9.51
N LEU A 372 3.97 4.54 10.43
CA LEU A 372 5.34 4.09 10.17
C LEU A 372 5.39 2.61 9.76
N GLU A 373 4.59 1.75 10.41
CA GLU A 373 4.47 0.34 10.02
C GLU A 373 3.91 0.18 8.60
N GLY A 374 2.90 1.01 8.28
CA GLY A 374 2.34 1.08 6.94
C GLY A 374 3.34 1.55 5.90
N HIS A 375 4.16 2.54 6.24
CA HIS A 375 5.23 3.07 5.38
C HIS A 375 6.24 1.98 5.02
N VAL A 376 6.79 1.30 6.02
CA VAL A 376 7.79 0.27 5.79
C VAL A 376 7.22 -0.91 5.01
N SER A 377 6.03 -1.41 5.38
CA SER A 377 5.44 -2.56 4.68
C SER A 377 5.03 -2.24 3.23
N SER A 378 4.55 -1.03 2.97
CA SER A 378 4.31 -0.57 1.58
C SER A 378 5.62 -0.34 0.84
N GLY A 379 6.63 0.18 1.51
CA GLY A 379 7.97 0.40 0.97
C GLY A 379 8.64 -0.89 0.48
N LEU A 380 8.43 -2.02 1.15
CA LEU A 380 8.90 -3.31 0.65
C LEU A 380 8.28 -3.66 -0.71
N CYS A 381 6.98 -3.41 -0.90
CA CYS A 381 6.33 -3.61 -2.20
C CYS A 381 6.94 -2.69 -3.27
N HIS A 382 7.24 -1.45 -2.90
CA HIS A 382 7.84 -0.48 -3.81
C HIS A 382 9.26 -0.86 -4.19
N LEU A 383 10.11 -1.26 -3.24
CA LEU A 383 11.46 -1.74 -3.50
C LEU A 383 11.49 -2.93 -4.45
N ALA A 384 10.60 -3.92 -4.24
CA ALA A 384 10.48 -5.06 -5.15
C ALA A 384 10.06 -4.63 -6.56
N ASN A 385 9.13 -3.68 -6.68
CA ASN A 385 8.72 -3.14 -7.98
C ASN A 385 9.82 -2.33 -8.66
N VAL A 386 10.61 -1.54 -7.92
CA VAL A 386 11.77 -0.82 -8.47
C VAL A 386 12.82 -1.81 -8.98
N SER A 387 13.16 -2.83 -8.17
CA SER A 387 14.04 -3.91 -8.61
C SER A 387 13.56 -4.55 -9.92
N TYR A 388 12.27 -4.90 -9.99
CA TYR A 388 11.67 -5.51 -11.17
C TYR A 388 11.71 -4.59 -12.40
N GLN A 389 11.35 -3.31 -12.25
CA GLN A 389 11.28 -2.36 -13.38
C GLN A 389 12.66 -2.01 -13.95
N LEU A 390 13.71 -2.05 -13.14
CA LEU A 390 15.11 -1.84 -13.54
C LEU A 390 15.78 -3.13 -14.02
N GLY A 391 15.06 -4.23 -14.08
CA GLY A 391 15.56 -5.51 -14.48
C GLY A 391 15.65 -5.70 -15.99
N GLU A 392 16.34 -6.77 -16.37
CA GLU A 392 16.52 -7.16 -17.76
C GLU A 392 15.74 -8.43 -18.09
N LYS A 393 15.19 -8.50 -19.31
CA LYS A 393 14.57 -9.72 -19.83
C LYS A 393 15.62 -10.80 -20.10
N GLN A 394 15.37 -12.00 -19.62
CA GLN A 394 16.23 -13.15 -19.81
C GLN A 394 15.40 -14.41 -20.07
N SER A 395 15.94 -15.30 -20.91
CA SER A 395 15.36 -16.63 -21.09
C SER A 395 15.56 -17.51 -19.85
N PHE A 396 14.57 -18.32 -19.51
CA PHE A 396 14.71 -19.34 -18.44
C PHE A 396 15.79 -20.39 -18.71
N SER A 397 16.20 -20.57 -19.95
CA SER A 397 17.29 -21.49 -20.33
C SER A 397 18.67 -20.97 -19.91
N LYS A 398 18.81 -19.67 -19.66
CA LYS A 398 20.09 -19.06 -19.27
C LYS A 398 20.44 -19.44 -17.83
N LYS A 399 21.52 -20.17 -17.64
CA LYS A 399 22.04 -20.54 -16.31
C LYS A 399 22.77 -19.36 -15.68
N ASN A 400 22.05 -18.46 -15.02
CA ASN A 400 22.62 -17.34 -14.30
C ASN A 400 22.53 -17.56 -12.79
N LYS A 401 23.52 -17.06 -12.05
CA LYS A 401 23.50 -17.03 -10.59
C LYS A 401 22.73 -15.80 -10.09
N ILE A 402 21.45 -15.67 -10.47
CA ILE A 402 20.61 -14.49 -10.15
C ILE A 402 20.44 -14.24 -8.65
N PHE A 403 20.54 -15.25 -7.81
CA PHE A 403 20.47 -15.15 -6.36
C PHE A 403 21.80 -15.51 -5.67
N GLY A 404 22.94 -15.45 -6.40
CA GLY A 404 24.24 -15.85 -5.86
C GLY A 404 24.22 -17.29 -5.31
N ASP A 405 24.64 -17.47 -4.06
CA ASP A 405 24.65 -18.76 -3.38
C ASP A 405 23.39 -19.02 -2.51
N ASN A 406 22.33 -18.21 -2.65
CA ASN A 406 21.09 -18.35 -1.89
C ASN A 406 20.24 -19.51 -2.40
N LYS A 407 20.52 -20.73 -1.90
CA LYS A 407 19.83 -21.97 -2.28
C LYS A 407 18.31 -21.89 -2.06
N LYS A 408 17.85 -21.22 -1.00
CA LYS A 408 16.41 -21.09 -0.71
C LYS A 408 15.69 -20.23 -1.74
N ALA A 409 16.32 -19.15 -2.19
CA ALA A 409 15.75 -18.33 -3.27
C ALA A 409 15.56 -19.14 -4.56
N TYR A 410 16.52 -20.02 -4.89
CA TYR A 410 16.40 -20.93 -6.05
C TYR A 410 15.25 -21.94 -5.91
N GLU A 411 15.01 -22.49 -4.70
CA GLU A 411 13.86 -23.38 -4.46
C GLU A 411 12.53 -22.68 -4.76
N TYR A 412 12.37 -21.40 -4.36
CA TYR A 412 11.17 -20.63 -4.67
C TYR A 412 11.08 -20.26 -6.16
N PHE A 413 12.21 -20.01 -6.79
CA PHE A 413 12.28 -19.77 -8.23
C PHE A 413 11.89 -21.01 -9.07
N GLU A 414 12.36 -22.18 -8.69
CA GLU A 414 11.94 -23.46 -9.28
C GLU A 414 10.42 -23.66 -9.15
N ARG A 415 9.85 -23.37 -7.95
CA ARG A 415 8.41 -23.44 -7.74
C ARG A 415 7.63 -22.44 -8.59
N MET A 416 8.19 -21.25 -8.87
CA MET A 416 7.60 -20.31 -9.82
C MET A 416 7.64 -20.86 -11.25
N GLN A 417 8.74 -21.48 -11.65
CA GLN A 417 8.85 -22.13 -12.96
C GLN A 417 7.84 -23.27 -13.12
N ASP A 418 7.68 -24.10 -12.10
CA ASP A 418 6.69 -25.19 -12.10
C ASP A 418 5.25 -24.66 -12.22
N HIS A 419 4.95 -23.54 -11.54
CA HIS A 419 3.67 -22.86 -11.70
C HIS A 419 3.43 -22.39 -13.15
N LEU A 420 4.44 -21.87 -13.84
CA LEU A 420 4.32 -21.47 -15.25
C LEU A 420 4.08 -22.70 -16.15
N LYS A 421 4.79 -23.81 -15.92
CA LYS A 421 4.57 -25.09 -16.62
C LYS A 421 3.18 -25.66 -16.38
N GLU A 422 2.63 -25.56 -15.14
CA GLU A 422 1.25 -25.95 -14.83
C GLU A 422 0.21 -25.18 -15.66
N ASN A 423 0.56 -23.98 -16.13
CA ASN A 423 -0.24 -23.16 -17.04
C ASN A 423 0.10 -23.34 -18.52
N SER A 424 0.76 -24.47 -18.87
CA SER A 424 1.13 -24.82 -20.24
C SER A 424 2.07 -23.84 -20.93
N LEU A 425 2.82 -23.06 -20.13
CA LEU A 425 3.84 -22.14 -20.65
C LEU A 425 5.14 -22.90 -20.81
N LYS A 426 5.69 -22.88 -22.03
CA LYS A 426 6.97 -23.47 -22.34
C LYS A 426 8.08 -22.47 -21.97
N LEU A 427 8.87 -22.81 -20.97
CA LEU A 427 9.88 -21.89 -20.42
C LEU A 427 10.97 -21.50 -21.44
N GLU A 428 11.22 -22.37 -22.39
CA GLU A 428 12.16 -22.14 -23.52
C GLU A 428 11.65 -21.11 -24.54
N GLU A 429 10.35 -20.84 -24.55
CA GLU A 429 9.70 -19.91 -25.50
C GLU A 429 9.37 -18.54 -24.87
N ILE A 430 9.58 -18.39 -23.58
CA ILE A 430 9.22 -17.15 -22.84
C ILE A 430 10.42 -16.58 -22.09
N ASP A 431 10.44 -15.26 -21.98
CA ASP A 431 11.38 -14.53 -21.13
C ASP A 431 10.73 -14.10 -19.82
N TYR A 432 11.56 -13.90 -18.81
CA TYR A 432 11.19 -13.28 -17.55
C TYR A 432 12.12 -12.11 -17.25
N VAL A 433 11.71 -11.21 -16.38
CA VAL A 433 12.58 -10.12 -15.91
C VAL A 433 13.37 -10.59 -14.72
N VAL A 434 14.68 -10.44 -14.79
CA VAL A 434 15.59 -10.53 -13.64
C VAL A 434 15.84 -9.12 -13.13
N GLY A 435 15.23 -8.78 -12.00
CA GLY A 435 15.36 -7.46 -11.42
C GLY A 435 16.77 -7.16 -10.94
N ARG A 436 17.09 -5.89 -10.84
CA ARG A 436 18.36 -5.42 -10.27
C ARG A 436 18.37 -5.66 -8.75
N GLU A 437 19.44 -6.23 -8.21
CA GLU A 437 19.60 -6.28 -6.75
C GLU A 437 19.82 -4.87 -6.21
N LEU A 438 18.97 -4.44 -5.28
CA LEU A 438 19.03 -3.12 -4.67
C LEU A 438 19.51 -3.24 -3.22
N LYS A 439 20.64 -2.61 -2.90
CA LYS A 439 21.14 -2.48 -1.51
C LYS A 439 20.53 -1.22 -0.89
N PHE A 440 19.94 -1.34 0.29
CA PHE A 440 19.14 -0.28 0.88
C PHE A 440 19.79 0.32 2.13
N ASP A 441 19.92 1.65 2.14
CA ASP A 441 20.28 2.42 3.32
C ASP A 441 19.03 2.76 4.13
N SER A 442 18.84 2.05 5.23
CA SER A 442 17.65 2.21 6.09
C SER A 442 17.60 3.55 6.82
N LYS A 443 18.75 4.25 7.00
CA LYS A 443 18.81 5.54 7.68
C LYS A 443 18.33 6.68 6.79
N ASN A 444 18.75 6.67 5.52
CA ASN A 444 18.44 7.70 4.56
C ASN A 444 17.29 7.32 3.63
N GLU A 445 16.77 6.09 3.75
CA GLU A 445 15.74 5.49 2.89
C GLU A 445 16.07 5.64 1.40
N SER A 446 17.28 5.24 1.03
CA SER A 446 17.83 5.35 -0.31
C SER A 446 18.52 4.06 -0.77
N ILE A 447 18.68 3.91 -2.07
CA ILE A 447 19.43 2.81 -2.67
C ILE A 447 20.91 3.18 -2.72
N ILE A 448 21.76 2.30 -2.20
CA ILE A 448 23.20 2.54 -2.12
C ILE A 448 23.82 2.40 -3.51
N GLY A 449 24.42 3.50 -4.01
CA GLY A 449 25.20 3.50 -5.24
C GLY A 449 24.40 3.34 -6.54
N ASP A 450 23.09 3.61 -6.54
CA ASP A 450 22.23 3.49 -7.72
C ASP A 450 21.29 4.71 -7.86
N ASP A 451 21.73 5.71 -8.62
CA ASP A 451 20.98 6.96 -8.81
C ASP A 451 19.68 6.74 -9.62
N GLU A 452 19.67 5.80 -10.56
CA GLU A 452 18.48 5.45 -11.35
C GLU A 452 17.40 4.84 -10.44
N ALA A 453 17.78 3.90 -9.57
CA ALA A 453 16.87 3.33 -8.59
C ALA A 453 16.36 4.38 -7.59
N ASN A 454 17.23 5.29 -7.14
CA ASN A 454 16.85 6.40 -6.26
C ASN A 454 15.85 7.35 -6.92
N ALA A 455 15.96 7.62 -8.21
CA ALA A 455 14.99 8.43 -8.94
C ALA A 455 13.58 7.79 -8.93
N MET A 456 13.48 6.46 -8.86
CA MET A 456 12.22 5.72 -8.80
C MET A 456 11.60 5.64 -7.39
N LEU A 457 12.30 6.09 -6.34
CA LEU A 457 11.72 6.16 -4.99
C LEU A 457 10.72 7.31 -4.83
N THR A 458 10.63 8.17 -5.83
CA THR A 458 9.66 9.26 -5.98
C THR A 458 9.14 9.28 -7.43
N ARG A 459 8.45 10.33 -7.81
CA ARG A 459 8.00 10.58 -9.19
C ARG A 459 7.76 12.05 -9.44
N ASP A 460 7.57 12.43 -10.69
CA ASP A 460 7.08 13.76 -11.07
C ASP A 460 5.60 13.89 -10.71
N TYR A 461 5.28 14.90 -9.92
CA TYR A 461 3.91 15.20 -9.51
C TYR A 461 3.29 16.25 -10.40
N ARG A 462 2.02 16.08 -10.73
CA ARG A 462 1.24 17.02 -11.53
C ARG A 462 0.69 18.15 -10.65
N LYS A 463 1.02 19.40 -10.98
CA LYS A 463 0.41 20.57 -10.32
C LYS A 463 -1.11 20.63 -10.56
N PRO A 464 -1.93 21.02 -9.56
CA PRO A 464 -1.54 21.43 -8.20
C PRO A 464 -1.39 20.27 -7.19
N PHE A 465 -1.45 19.02 -7.63
CA PHE A 465 -1.47 17.81 -6.79
C PHE A 465 -0.06 17.31 -6.47
N VAL A 466 0.73 18.13 -5.81
CA VAL A 466 2.15 17.85 -5.51
C VAL A 466 2.33 17.41 -4.07
N VAL A 467 3.02 16.29 -3.87
CA VAL A 467 3.48 15.89 -2.52
C VAL A 467 4.57 16.87 -2.08
N PRO A 468 4.39 17.59 -0.95
CA PRO A 468 5.30 18.65 -0.55
C PRO A 468 6.65 18.10 -0.07
N GLU A 469 7.74 18.80 -0.37
CA GLU A 469 9.06 18.51 0.18
C GLU A 469 9.11 18.78 1.69
N LYS A 470 8.46 19.87 2.11
CA LYS A 470 8.31 20.24 3.53
C LYS A 470 6.84 20.11 3.90
N VAL A 471 6.51 19.13 4.70
CA VAL A 471 5.16 18.95 5.24
C VAL A 471 4.87 19.90 6.41
#